data_84618ff84ae66b6ff8970f757fed25ad
#
_entry.id   84618ff84ae66b6ff8970f757fed25ad
#
_cell.length_a   1.000
_cell.length_b   1.000
_cell.length_c   1.000
_cell.angle_alpha   90.00
_cell.angle_beta   90.00
_cell.angle_gamma   90.00
#
_symmetry.space_group_name_H-M   'P 1'
#
loop_
_entity.id
_entity.type
_entity.pdbx_description
1 polymer ?
#
loop_
_entity_poly.entity_id
_entity_poly.type
_entity_poly.pdbx_seq_one_letter_code
_entity_poly.pdbx_strand_id
1 'polypeptide(L)'
;MDEITYKPIGVIHSPFKEPKGTPIQPAGAEGIAGTVEIFPEYVEGLKDIEGFSHIILIYHFHLSKKAPLRVKPFMDDREHGVFAMPGPSRPNPIGISIVRLVRVEGNILHIRDIDIVDRTPVLDIKPYVPDFDVREVEKTGWLDKNVHKLPTSKDDGRFTKTTSHVARRPGPSRGGEQGKR
;
A
#
# COMPACT_ATOMS: atom_id res chain seq x y z
N MET A 1 6.73 2.80 -24.98
CA MET A 1 5.58 2.09 -24.38
C MET A 1 4.65 3.17 -23.88
N ASP A 2 3.38 3.11 -24.24
CA ASP A 2 2.41 4.13 -23.90
C ASP A 2 2.05 4.05 -22.41
N GLU A 3 1.52 5.15 -21.86
CA GLU A 3 1.01 5.20 -20.51
C GLU A 3 -0.24 4.31 -20.38
N ILE A 4 -0.35 3.56 -19.28
CA ILE A 4 -1.51 2.70 -18.99
C ILE A 4 -2.41 3.43 -18.00
N THR A 5 -3.66 3.67 -18.36
CA THR A 5 -4.63 4.34 -17.51
C THR A 5 -5.67 3.36 -16.98
N TYR A 6 -5.92 3.36 -15.67
CA TYR A 6 -6.98 2.60 -15.01
C TYR A 6 -8.05 3.55 -14.47
N LYS A 7 -9.31 3.08 -14.47
CA LYS A 7 -10.43 3.78 -13.83
C LYS A 7 -10.74 3.11 -12.48
N PRO A 8 -10.98 3.87 -11.41
CA PRO A 8 -11.52 3.30 -10.19
C PRO A 8 -12.91 2.69 -10.44
N ILE A 9 -13.16 1.54 -9.83
CA ILE A 9 -14.47 0.88 -9.85
C ILE A 9 -15.26 1.13 -8.56
N GLY A 10 -14.63 1.72 -7.55
CA GLY A 10 -15.23 1.97 -6.25
C GLY A 10 -14.27 2.67 -5.30
N VAL A 11 -14.69 2.83 -4.07
CA VAL A 11 -13.92 3.47 -3.00
C VAL A 11 -13.98 2.66 -1.72
N ILE A 12 -12.87 2.62 -0.98
CA ILE A 12 -12.75 1.98 0.32
C ILE A 12 -13.07 2.99 1.41
N HIS A 13 -13.90 2.58 2.38
CA HIS A 13 -14.14 3.30 3.62
C HIS A 13 -13.58 2.51 4.79
N SER A 14 -12.74 3.14 5.60
CA SER A 14 -12.06 2.53 6.74
C SER A 14 -11.93 3.50 7.92
N PRO A 15 -11.59 3.01 9.12
CA PRO A 15 -11.33 3.89 10.26
C PRO A 15 -10.01 4.67 10.13
N PHE A 16 -9.12 4.31 9.20
CA PHE A 16 -7.81 4.93 9.05
C PHE A 16 -7.89 6.16 8.15
N LYS A 17 -7.81 7.36 8.73
CA LYS A 17 -7.92 8.62 7.98
C LYS A 17 -6.58 9.08 7.37
N GLU A 18 -5.48 8.54 7.85
CA GLU A 18 -4.11 8.83 7.40
C GLU A 18 -3.24 7.56 7.44
N PRO A 19 -2.15 7.49 6.69
CA PRO A 19 -1.26 6.33 6.71
C PRO A 19 -0.66 6.05 8.09
N LYS A 20 -0.30 7.09 8.84
CA LYS A 20 0.30 6.92 10.16
C LYS A 20 -0.64 6.18 11.12
N GLY A 21 -0.16 5.08 11.67
CA GLY A 21 -0.94 4.23 12.57
C GLY A 21 -1.76 3.14 11.88
N THR A 22 -1.88 3.17 10.56
CA THR A 22 -2.50 2.09 9.77
C THR A 22 -1.64 0.83 9.85
N PRO A 23 -2.23 -0.36 10.07
CA PRO A 23 -1.51 -1.63 9.94
C PRO A 23 -0.86 -1.75 8.56
N ILE A 24 0.33 -2.35 8.49
CA ILE A 24 1.06 -2.45 7.22
C ILE A 24 0.65 -3.66 6.36
N GLN A 25 -0.15 -4.57 6.92
CA GLN A 25 -0.68 -5.76 6.26
C GLN A 25 -1.98 -6.21 6.95
N PRO A 26 -2.88 -6.93 6.26
CA PRO A 26 -4.13 -7.43 6.84
C PRO A 26 -3.95 -8.27 8.12
N ALA A 27 -2.86 -9.03 8.22
CA ALA A 27 -2.53 -9.79 9.43
C ALA A 27 -2.34 -8.93 10.69
N GLY A 28 -2.06 -7.64 10.55
CA GLY A 28 -2.02 -6.66 11.65
C GLY A 28 -3.35 -5.92 11.87
N ALA A 29 -4.36 -6.21 11.05
CA ALA A 29 -5.67 -5.55 11.04
C ALA A 29 -6.82 -6.50 11.40
N GLU A 30 -6.54 -7.62 12.06
CA GLU A 30 -7.54 -8.65 12.38
C GLU A 30 -8.79 -8.04 13.05
N GLY A 31 -9.97 -8.36 12.52
CA GLY A 31 -11.27 -7.91 13.02
C GLY A 31 -11.63 -6.46 12.68
N ILE A 32 -10.72 -5.66 12.14
CA ILE A 32 -11.02 -4.26 11.80
C ILE A 32 -11.99 -4.20 10.63
N ALA A 33 -13.14 -3.58 10.86
CA ALA A 33 -14.20 -3.46 9.87
C ALA A 33 -13.99 -2.29 8.91
N GLY A 34 -14.43 -2.47 7.67
CA GLY A 34 -14.53 -1.45 6.64
C GLY A 34 -15.60 -1.79 5.63
N THR A 35 -15.76 -0.93 4.62
CA THR A 35 -16.63 -1.19 3.48
C THR A 35 -15.96 -0.83 2.18
N VAL A 36 -16.40 -1.47 1.10
CA VAL A 36 -16.07 -1.09 -0.27
C VAL A 36 -17.36 -0.67 -0.94
N GLU A 37 -17.44 0.58 -1.36
CA GLU A 37 -18.54 1.11 -2.15
C GLU A 37 -18.21 0.99 -3.63
N ILE A 38 -18.99 0.23 -4.37
CA ILE A 38 -18.83 0.03 -5.81
C ILE A 38 -19.66 1.08 -6.56
N PHE A 39 -19.09 1.68 -7.59
CA PHE A 39 -19.82 2.67 -8.39
C PHE A 39 -20.95 2.00 -9.18
N PRO A 40 -22.07 2.72 -9.40
CA PRO A 40 -23.29 2.14 -9.95
C PRO A 40 -23.11 1.36 -11.25
N GLU A 41 -22.22 1.84 -12.12
CA GLU A 41 -21.93 1.23 -13.41
C GLU A 41 -21.23 -0.14 -13.33
N TYR A 42 -20.70 -0.51 -12.17
CA TYR A 42 -19.97 -1.76 -11.96
C TYR A 42 -20.69 -2.76 -11.05
N VAL A 43 -21.89 -2.42 -10.53
CA VAL A 43 -22.62 -3.24 -9.54
C VAL A 43 -22.97 -4.63 -10.08
N GLU A 44 -23.26 -4.77 -11.34
CA GLU A 44 -23.52 -6.07 -11.98
C GLU A 44 -22.33 -7.04 -11.86
N GLY A 45 -21.11 -6.51 -11.75
CA GLY A 45 -19.89 -7.29 -11.54
C GLY A 45 -19.82 -7.96 -10.16
N LEU A 46 -20.70 -7.60 -9.21
CA LEU A 46 -20.78 -8.23 -7.88
C LEU A 46 -21.57 -9.54 -7.86
N LYS A 47 -22.17 -9.93 -8.99
CA LYS A 47 -22.94 -11.17 -9.06
C LYS A 47 -22.10 -12.35 -8.58
N ASP A 48 -22.69 -13.16 -7.69
CA ASP A 48 -22.09 -14.36 -7.11
C ASP A 48 -20.87 -14.15 -6.18
N ILE A 49 -20.46 -12.90 -5.89
CA ILE A 49 -19.31 -12.61 -5.02
C ILE A 49 -19.56 -13.06 -3.57
N GLU A 50 -20.81 -13.08 -3.12
CA GLU A 50 -21.19 -13.52 -1.78
C GLU A 50 -20.85 -14.99 -1.48
N GLY A 51 -20.60 -15.79 -2.53
CA GLY A 51 -20.15 -17.16 -2.38
C GLY A 51 -18.73 -17.30 -1.84
N PHE A 52 -17.96 -16.21 -1.76
CA PHE A 52 -16.58 -16.21 -1.31
C PHE A 52 -16.43 -15.61 0.10
N SER A 53 -15.68 -16.28 0.95
CA SER A 53 -15.38 -15.77 2.31
C SER A 53 -14.30 -14.69 2.32
N HIS A 54 -13.42 -14.68 1.32
CA HIS A 54 -12.33 -13.72 1.18
C HIS A 54 -12.23 -13.22 -0.25
N ILE A 55 -11.82 -11.96 -0.38
CA ILE A 55 -11.60 -11.29 -1.66
C ILE A 55 -10.24 -10.60 -1.66
N ILE A 56 -9.66 -10.48 -2.84
CA ILE A 56 -8.45 -9.72 -3.10
C ILE A 56 -8.88 -8.34 -3.57
N LEU A 57 -8.50 -7.30 -2.83
CA LEU A 57 -8.66 -5.91 -3.25
C LEU A 57 -7.38 -5.44 -3.93
N ILE A 58 -7.51 -4.91 -5.15
CA ILE A 58 -6.44 -4.22 -5.87
C ILE A 58 -6.81 -2.74 -5.89
N TYR A 59 -5.91 -1.89 -5.38
CA TYR A 59 -6.23 -0.50 -5.14
C TYR A 59 -5.05 0.44 -5.40
N HIS A 60 -5.33 1.73 -5.51
CA HIS A 60 -4.33 2.76 -5.73
C HIS A 60 -3.92 3.42 -4.41
N PHE A 61 -2.63 3.42 -4.09
CA PHE A 61 -2.08 4.16 -2.95
C PHE A 61 -2.12 5.68 -3.22
N HIS A 62 -3.29 6.27 -3.14
CA HIS A 62 -3.59 7.64 -3.56
C HIS A 62 -2.83 8.73 -2.78
N LEU A 63 -2.31 8.41 -1.60
CA LEU A 63 -1.49 9.32 -0.79
C LEU A 63 0.02 9.15 -1.02
N SER A 64 0.44 8.20 -1.85
CA SER A 64 1.84 8.00 -2.21
C SER A 64 2.30 9.08 -3.18
N LYS A 65 3.34 9.84 -2.81
CA LYS A 65 3.84 10.97 -3.61
C LYS A 65 5.20 10.73 -4.24
N LYS A 66 5.88 9.66 -3.87
CA LYS A 66 7.27 9.39 -4.30
C LYS A 66 7.40 7.95 -4.78
N ALA A 67 8.29 7.74 -5.73
CA ALA A 67 8.60 6.41 -6.27
C ALA A 67 10.12 6.15 -6.24
N PRO A 68 10.77 6.13 -5.07
CA PRO A 68 12.18 5.79 -4.99
C PRO A 68 12.37 4.31 -5.34
N LEU A 69 13.45 3.99 -6.05
CA LEU A 69 13.78 2.62 -6.40
C LEU A 69 14.44 1.83 -5.26
N ARG A 70 14.94 2.53 -4.22
CA ARG A 70 15.49 1.96 -2.99
C ARG A 70 14.78 2.55 -1.80
N VAL A 71 14.36 1.70 -0.86
CA VAL A 71 13.49 2.07 0.25
C VAL A 71 13.91 1.34 1.51
N LYS A 72 13.87 2.03 2.65
CA LYS A 72 14.01 1.41 3.98
C LYS A 72 12.62 0.99 4.46
N PRO A 73 12.32 -0.31 4.57
CA PRO A 73 11.02 -0.81 5.01
C PRO A 73 10.77 -0.56 6.51
N PHE A 74 9.54 -0.83 6.99
CA PHE A 74 9.20 -0.66 8.41
C PHE A 74 9.90 -1.66 9.34
N MET A 75 10.17 -2.86 8.84
CA MET A 75 10.64 -3.99 9.66
C MET A 75 12.14 -4.27 9.53
N ASP A 76 12.89 -3.52 8.73
CA ASP A 76 14.35 -3.64 8.57
C ASP A 76 15.02 -2.27 8.61
N ASP A 77 16.28 -2.27 9.02
CA ASP A 77 17.13 -1.07 9.08
C ASP A 77 17.93 -0.82 7.79
N ARG A 78 17.97 -1.78 6.88
CA ARG A 78 18.64 -1.68 5.58
C ARG A 78 17.71 -1.21 4.48
N GLU A 79 18.28 -0.62 3.45
CA GLU A 79 17.56 -0.31 2.23
C GLU A 79 17.41 -1.54 1.35
N HIS A 80 16.24 -1.70 0.75
CA HIS A 80 15.93 -2.74 -0.22
C HIS A 80 15.44 -2.13 -1.53
N GLY A 81 15.53 -2.88 -2.62
CA GLY A 81 14.85 -2.51 -3.85
C GLY A 81 13.33 -2.46 -3.64
N VAL A 82 12.67 -1.48 -4.23
CA VAL A 82 11.21 -1.28 -4.05
C VAL A 82 10.38 -2.50 -4.45
N PHE A 83 10.86 -3.32 -5.39
CA PHE A 83 10.17 -4.55 -5.81
C PHE A 83 10.40 -5.74 -4.86
N ALA A 84 11.33 -5.61 -3.92
CA ALA A 84 11.56 -6.60 -2.87
C ALA A 84 10.78 -6.31 -1.59
N MET A 85 9.82 -5.36 -1.61
CA MET A 85 9.01 -5.00 -0.45
C MET A 85 7.57 -4.60 -0.84
N PRO A 86 6.56 -4.89 0.00
CA PRO A 86 5.17 -4.50 -0.21
C PRO A 86 4.90 -3.09 0.33
N GLY A 87 5.46 -2.04 -0.25
CA GLY A 87 5.29 -0.67 0.24
C GLY A 87 4.55 0.23 -0.75
N PRO A 88 3.96 1.35 -0.29
CA PRO A 88 3.16 2.24 -1.13
C PRO A 88 3.98 3.09 -2.11
N SER A 89 5.21 3.46 -1.73
CA SER A 89 6.08 4.35 -2.53
C SER A 89 6.81 3.57 -3.61
N ARG A 90 6.15 3.41 -4.76
CA ARG A 90 6.64 2.62 -5.89
C ARG A 90 6.22 3.23 -7.23
N PRO A 91 6.88 2.87 -8.35
CA PRO A 91 6.60 3.46 -9.68
C PRO A 91 5.12 3.41 -10.07
N ASN A 92 4.48 2.26 -9.86
CA ASN A 92 3.04 2.12 -9.96
C ASN A 92 2.52 1.87 -8.53
N PRO A 93 1.90 2.85 -7.86
CA PRO A 93 1.49 2.75 -6.47
C PRO A 93 0.21 1.92 -6.32
N ILE A 94 0.31 0.64 -6.69
CA ILE A 94 -0.77 -0.35 -6.61
C ILE A 94 -0.57 -1.18 -5.34
N GLY A 95 -1.63 -1.31 -4.54
CA GLY A 95 -1.71 -2.15 -3.37
C GLY A 95 -2.58 -3.38 -3.62
N ILE A 96 -2.31 -4.42 -2.83
CA ILE A 96 -3.09 -5.67 -2.81
C ILE A 96 -3.29 -6.05 -1.34
N SER A 97 -4.56 -6.30 -0.97
CA SER A 97 -4.92 -6.83 0.35
C SER A 97 -5.96 -7.93 0.21
N ILE A 98 -5.78 -9.02 0.96
CA ILE A 98 -6.78 -10.07 1.08
C ILE A 98 -7.59 -9.76 2.33
N VAL A 99 -8.90 -9.54 2.15
CA VAL A 99 -9.82 -9.18 3.23
C VAL A 99 -10.97 -10.17 3.33
N ARG A 100 -11.55 -10.31 4.51
CA ARG A 100 -12.74 -11.13 4.72
C ARG A 100 -13.98 -10.40 4.21
N LEU A 101 -14.73 -11.02 3.31
CA LEU A 101 -16.07 -10.57 2.91
C LEU A 101 -17.09 -11.06 3.94
N VAL A 102 -17.85 -10.13 4.54
CA VAL A 102 -18.86 -10.45 5.56
C VAL A 102 -20.25 -10.57 4.94
N ARG A 103 -20.63 -9.59 4.12
CA ARG A 103 -21.91 -9.55 3.40
C ARG A 103 -21.86 -8.47 2.31
N VAL A 104 -22.83 -8.51 1.41
CA VAL A 104 -23.05 -7.50 0.36
C VAL A 104 -24.44 -6.89 0.56
N GLU A 105 -24.55 -5.57 0.50
CA GLU A 105 -25.80 -4.81 0.56
C GLU A 105 -25.85 -3.82 -0.61
N GLY A 106 -26.57 -4.21 -1.66
CA GLY A 106 -26.61 -3.40 -2.88
C GLY A 106 -25.22 -3.26 -3.52
N ASN A 107 -24.67 -2.05 -3.51
CA ASN A 107 -23.34 -1.75 -4.02
C ASN A 107 -22.26 -1.70 -2.92
N ILE A 108 -22.59 -2.05 -1.68
CA ILE A 108 -21.67 -1.99 -0.53
C ILE A 108 -21.25 -3.39 -0.12
N LEU A 109 -19.94 -3.64 -0.15
CA LEU A 109 -19.33 -4.84 0.42
C LEU A 109 -18.86 -4.52 1.84
N HIS A 110 -19.39 -5.24 2.83
CA HIS A 110 -18.95 -5.17 4.22
C HIS A 110 -17.78 -6.14 4.40
N ILE A 111 -16.64 -5.63 4.84
CA ILE A 111 -15.40 -6.39 4.95
C ILE A 111 -14.79 -6.30 6.35
N ARG A 112 -13.87 -7.23 6.67
CA ARG A 112 -13.01 -7.19 7.85
C ARG A 112 -11.55 -7.40 7.47
N ASP A 113 -10.68 -7.16 8.44
CA ASP A 113 -9.23 -7.32 8.34
C ASP A 113 -8.61 -6.26 7.40
N ILE A 114 -9.19 -5.05 7.41
CA ILE A 114 -8.79 -3.97 6.51
C ILE A 114 -7.57 -3.20 7.03
N ASP A 115 -6.54 -3.09 6.20
CA ASP A 115 -5.28 -2.38 6.42
C ASP A 115 -5.11 -1.16 5.49
N ILE A 116 -6.21 -0.64 4.95
CA ILE A 116 -6.19 0.35 3.88
C ILE A 116 -6.74 1.68 4.40
N VAL A 117 -6.11 2.78 4.00
CA VAL A 117 -6.54 4.14 4.35
C VAL A 117 -7.89 4.46 3.72
N ASP A 118 -8.72 5.21 4.46
CA ASP A 118 -10.02 5.70 4.03
C ASP A 118 -9.95 6.43 2.68
N ARG A 119 -11.02 6.31 1.87
CA ARG A 119 -11.16 6.93 0.54
C ARG A 119 -10.14 6.44 -0.50
N THR A 120 -9.53 5.28 -0.28
CA THR A 120 -8.64 4.66 -1.26
C THR A 120 -9.44 4.15 -2.48
N PRO A 121 -9.08 4.55 -3.71
CA PRO A 121 -9.72 4.08 -4.93
C PRO A 121 -9.46 2.59 -5.16
N VAL A 122 -10.50 1.81 -5.42
CA VAL A 122 -10.44 0.40 -5.83
C VAL A 122 -10.28 0.32 -7.33
N LEU A 123 -9.32 -0.47 -7.79
CA LEU A 123 -9.05 -0.71 -9.22
C LEU A 123 -9.65 -2.02 -9.71
N ASP A 124 -9.68 -3.06 -8.85
CA ASP A 124 -10.20 -4.38 -9.18
C ASP A 124 -10.53 -5.17 -7.91
N ILE A 125 -11.40 -6.17 -8.04
CA ILE A 125 -11.72 -7.15 -7.00
C ILE A 125 -11.62 -8.53 -7.62
N LYS A 126 -10.98 -9.48 -6.90
CA LYS A 126 -10.90 -10.88 -7.31
C LYS A 126 -11.31 -11.78 -6.15
N PRO A 127 -11.92 -12.94 -6.42
CA PRO A 127 -12.11 -13.94 -5.37
C PRO A 127 -10.76 -14.48 -4.90
N TYR A 128 -10.63 -14.76 -3.61
CA TYR A 128 -9.48 -15.48 -3.07
C TYR A 128 -9.84 -16.96 -2.94
N VAL A 129 -9.08 -17.81 -3.63
CA VAL A 129 -9.31 -19.27 -3.66
C VAL A 129 -8.00 -19.99 -3.33
N PRO A 130 -7.90 -20.67 -2.16
CA PRO A 130 -6.65 -21.29 -1.73
C PRO A 130 -6.02 -22.25 -2.75
N ASP A 131 -6.84 -22.97 -3.51
CA ASP A 131 -6.37 -24.00 -4.46
C ASP A 131 -5.44 -23.43 -5.54
N PHE A 132 -5.58 -22.13 -5.89
CA PHE A 132 -4.70 -21.49 -6.87
C PHE A 132 -3.98 -20.24 -6.37
N ASP A 133 -4.34 -19.69 -5.20
CA ASP A 133 -3.70 -18.50 -4.64
C ASP A 133 -2.58 -18.84 -3.64
N VAL A 134 -2.67 -19.98 -2.93
CA VAL A 134 -1.63 -20.41 -1.99
C VAL A 134 -0.50 -21.13 -2.74
N ARG A 135 0.73 -20.85 -2.35
CA ARG A 135 1.93 -21.54 -2.84
C ARG A 135 2.83 -21.92 -1.66
N GLU A 136 3.43 -23.10 -1.73
CA GLU A 136 4.59 -23.41 -0.88
C GLU A 136 5.77 -22.56 -1.33
N VAL A 137 6.40 -21.89 -0.38
CA VAL A 137 7.51 -20.99 -0.65
C VAL A 137 8.81 -21.53 -0.05
N GLU A 138 9.87 -21.53 -0.83
CA GLU A 138 11.21 -21.96 -0.38
C GLU A 138 11.99 -20.85 0.30
N LYS A 139 11.71 -19.57 -0.02
CA LYS A 139 12.44 -18.40 0.45
C LYS A 139 11.52 -17.21 0.64
N THR A 140 11.69 -16.50 1.74
CA THR A 140 10.97 -15.25 2.05
C THR A 140 11.90 -14.02 2.07
N GLY A 141 13.15 -14.21 1.66
CA GLY A 141 14.14 -13.13 1.54
C GLY A 141 14.44 -12.48 2.88
N TRP A 142 14.57 -11.16 2.90
CA TRP A 142 14.86 -10.39 4.12
C TRP A 142 13.73 -10.45 5.16
N LEU A 143 12.53 -10.85 4.77
CA LEU A 143 11.39 -11.03 5.68
C LEU A 143 11.54 -12.26 6.59
N ASP A 144 12.36 -13.23 6.23
CA ASP A 144 12.56 -14.47 6.97
C ASP A 144 12.83 -14.24 8.46
N LYS A 145 13.68 -13.25 8.75
CA LYS A 145 14.03 -12.86 10.13
C LYS A 145 13.12 -11.79 10.73
N ASN A 146 12.22 -11.20 9.96
CA ASN A 146 11.47 -10.01 10.33
C ASN A 146 9.95 -10.20 10.36
N VAL A 147 9.42 -11.29 9.79
CA VAL A 147 7.98 -11.54 9.67
C VAL A 147 7.25 -11.54 11.02
N HIS A 148 7.92 -11.95 12.09
CA HIS A 148 7.36 -11.94 13.46
C HIS A 148 6.98 -10.54 13.97
N LYS A 149 7.52 -9.48 13.35
CA LYS A 149 7.19 -8.08 13.69
C LYS A 149 5.88 -7.62 13.06
N LEU A 150 5.37 -8.36 12.07
CA LEU A 150 4.23 -7.97 11.25
C LEU A 150 2.96 -7.64 12.06
N PRO A 151 2.52 -8.44 13.04
CA PRO A 151 1.27 -8.20 13.76
C PRO A 151 1.23 -6.86 14.51
N THR A 152 2.38 -6.34 14.91
CA THR A 152 2.51 -5.09 15.68
C THR A 152 3.01 -3.90 14.85
N SER A 153 3.42 -4.14 13.61
CA SER A 153 3.98 -3.10 12.75
C SER A 153 2.89 -2.21 12.18
N LYS A 154 3.08 -0.89 12.33
CA LYS A 154 2.18 0.15 11.79
C LYS A 154 2.97 1.13 10.94
N ASP A 155 2.30 1.76 10.02
CA ASP A 155 2.86 2.87 9.23
C ASP A 155 3.20 4.04 10.17
N ASP A 156 4.42 4.57 10.07
CA ASP A 156 4.89 5.73 10.84
C ASP A 156 4.83 7.04 10.06
N GLY A 157 4.25 7.01 8.86
CA GLY A 157 4.11 8.16 7.96
C GLY A 157 5.37 8.46 7.13
N ARG A 158 6.41 7.60 7.17
CA ARG A 158 7.69 7.86 6.44
C ARG A 158 7.51 7.98 4.93
N PHE A 159 6.52 7.33 4.34
CA PHE A 159 6.25 7.34 2.90
C PHE A 159 5.40 8.52 2.43
N THR A 160 4.81 9.27 3.36
CA THR A 160 3.99 10.45 3.06
C THR A 160 4.71 11.77 3.34
N LYS A 161 5.77 11.77 4.15
CA LYS A 161 6.54 12.96 4.48
C LYS A 161 7.33 13.44 3.26
N THR A 162 7.10 14.68 2.86
CA THR A 162 7.95 15.39 1.90
C THR A 162 9.23 15.77 2.65
N THR A 163 10.30 14.99 2.52
CA THR A 163 11.61 15.41 3.02
C THR A 163 12.09 16.55 2.12
N SER A 164 12.00 17.78 2.60
CA SER A 164 12.66 18.93 2.00
C SER A 164 14.18 18.78 2.23
N HIS A 165 14.84 18.02 1.38
CA HIS A 165 16.28 18.16 1.22
C HIS A 165 16.56 19.47 0.48
N VAL A 166 16.65 20.56 1.25
CA VAL A 166 17.37 21.73 0.80
C VAL A 166 18.83 21.30 0.73
N ALA A 167 19.27 20.92 -0.46
CA ALA A 167 20.68 20.82 -0.75
C ALA A 167 21.30 22.21 -0.51
N ARG A 168 22.00 22.37 0.60
CA ARG A 168 22.87 23.53 0.79
C ARG A 168 23.92 23.47 -0.32
N ARG A 169 23.76 24.36 -1.32
CA ARG A 169 24.82 24.63 -2.28
C ARG A 169 26.03 25.12 -1.47
N PRO A 170 27.23 24.53 -1.64
CA PRO A 170 28.43 25.12 -1.06
C PRO A 170 28.59 26.51 -1.64
N GLY A 171 28.70 27.50 -0.76
CA GLY A 171 28.96 28.86 -1.14
C GLY A 171 30.29 28.99 -1.87
N PRO A 172 30.45 30.01 -2.76
CA PRO A 172 31.68 30.22 -3.50
C PRO A 172 32.85 30.48 -2.54
N SER A 173 33.92 29.68 -2.67
CA SER A 173 35.18 29.89 -1.98
C SER A 173 35.75 31.26 -2.35
N ARG A 174 35.87 32.16 -1.37
CA ARG A 174 36.61 33.42 -1.55
C ARG A 174 38.07 33.10 -1.81
N GLY A 175 38.50 33.34 -3.04
CA GLY A 175 39.90 33.34 -3.41
C GLY A 175 40.65 34.41 -2.63
N GLY A 176 41.65 33.96 -1.86
CA GLY A 176 42.59 34.88 -1.21
C GLY A 176 43.53 35.45 -2.26
N GLU A 177 43.50 36.75 -2.46
CA GLU A 177 44.54 37.51 -3.13
C GLU A 177 45.82 37.46 -2.29
N GLN A 178 46.83 36.86 -2.80
CA GLN A 178 48.21 37.09 -2.31
C GLN A 178 48.80 38.25 -3.08
N GLY A 179 48.90 39.41 -2.40
CA GLY A 179 49.66 40.55 -2.85
C GLY A 179 51.15 40.23 -2.90
N LYS A 180 51.75 40.64 -4.00
CA LYS A 180 53.20 40.66 -4.19
C LYS A 180 53.78 41.80 -3.32
N ARG A 181 54.88 41.49 -2.65
CA ARG A 181 56.11 42.28 -2.57
C ARG A 181 57.32 41.38 -2.39
#